data_94bbb7e7c3ae7dbd2e1a406856707b26
#
_entry.id   94bbb7e7c3ae7dbd2e1a406856707b26
#
_cell.length_a   1.000
_cell.length_b   1.000
_cell.length_c   1.000
_cell.angle_alpha   90.00
_cell.angle_beta   90.00
_cell.angle_gamma   90.00
#
_symmetry.space_group_name_H-M   'P 1'
#
loop_
_entity.id
_entity.type
_entity.pdbx_description
1 polymer ?
#
loop_
_entity_poly.entity_id
_entity_poly.type
_entity_poly.pdbx_seq_one_letter_code
_entity_poly.pdbx_strand_id
1 'polypeptide(L)'
;RVPTYTDLYYVGRTDLGNENLVPEEALSEEVGLKYFGTSFNAYVAVFNRSSNNLIDYTKENEADKWEATNLKSLTSTGAELNLSSRFKSGLYTQNINLGYTYLDENLSDVKTAYSKYVINSLKHHFTATFRSQFVKNLSQSIVYKFAERASGTSYSVVDVQATLNISDLEL
;
A
#
# COMPACT_ATOMS: atom_id res chain seq x y z
N ARG A 1 7.50 -5.42 -17.45
CA ARG A 1 8.81 -5.38 -16.77
C ARG A 1 9.72 -6.47 -17.32
N VAL A 2 10.97 -6.14 -17.63
CA VAL A 2 11.99 -7.13 -18.01
C VAL A 2 12.57 -7.73 -16.72
N PRO A 3 12.91 -9.06 -16.71
CA PRO A 3 13.63 -9.67 -15.59
C PRO A 3 14.93 -8.93 -15.28
N THR A 4 15.23 -8.74 -14.00
CA THR A 4 16.49 -8.14 -13.59
C THR A 4 17.64 -9.16 -13.66
N TYR A 5 18.89 -8.70 -13.60
CA TYR A 5 20.05 -9.59 -13.49
C TYR A 5 19.95 -10.54 -12.29
N THR A 6 19.42 -10.06 -11.17
CA THR A 6 19.19 -10.87 -9.97
C THR A 6 18.14 -11.95 -10.22
N ASP A 7 17.04 -11.60 -10.88
CA ASP A 7 15.98 -12.57 -11.20
C ASP A 7 16.51 -13.70 -12.10
N LEU A 8 17.45 -13.40 -13.00
CA LEU A 8 17.99 -14.36 -13.95
C LEU A 8 19.14 -15.20 -13.38
N TYR A 9 20.11 -14.58 -12.71
CA TYR A 9 21.42 -15.20 -12.47
C TYR A 9 21.83 -15.32 -11.01
N TYR A 10 21.03 -14.82 -10.08
CA TYR A 10 21.40 -14.86 -8.66
C TYR A 10 21.35 -16.29 -8.11
N VAL A 11 22.45 -16.72 -7.48
CA VAL A 11 22.55 -17.98 -6.75
C VAL A 11 22.98 -17.71 -5.31
N GLY A 12 22.01 -17.76 -4.41
CA GLY A 12 22.22 -17.51 -2.99
C GLY A 12 21.96 -18.73 -2.11
N ARG A 13 22.04 -18.52 -0.81
CA ARG A 13 21.74 -19.57 0.17
C ARG A 13 20.26 -19.93 0.21
N THR A 14 19.39 -18.94 0.01
CA THR A 14 17.94 -19.04 0.13
C THR A 14 17.19 -18.77 -1.16
N ASP A 15 17.82 -18.14 -2.13
CA ASP A 15 17.19 -17.68 -3.36
C ASP A 15 17.97 -18.13 -4.59
N LEU A 16 17.25 -18.47 -5.66
CA LEU A 16 17.78 -18.88 -6.97
C LEU A 16 17.12 -18.02 -8.06
N GLY A 17 17.94 -17.51 -8.96
CA GLY A 17 17.49 -16.94 -10.22
C GLY A 17 17.10 -18.01 -11.24
N ASN A 18 16.48 -17.59 -12.34
CA ASN A 18 16.04 -18.46 -13.42
C ASN A 18 16.27 -17.77 -14.77
N GLU A 19 17.19 -18.30 -15.57
CA GLU A 19 17.55 -17.76 -16.88
C GLU A 19 16.43 -17.85 -17.92
N ASN A 20 15.41 -18.69 -17.68
CA ASN A 20 14.29 -18.91 -18.59
C ASN A 20 13.12 -17.95 -18.37
N LEU A 21 13.26 -16.95 -17.50
CA LEU A 21 12.20 -15.97 -17.26
C LEU A 21 11.90 -15.16 -18.51
N VAL A 22 10.60 -15.00 -18.77
CA VAL A 22 10.09 -14.08 -19.80
C VAL A 22 9.65 -12.76 -19.18
N PRO A 23 9.60 -11.66 -19.94
CA PRO A 23 9.11 -10.38 -19.44
C PRO A 23 7.66 -10.47 -18.94
N GLU A 24 7.37 -9.78 -17.84
CA GLU A 24 6.00 -9.57 -17.38
C GLU A 24 5.32 -8.45 -18.16
N GLU A 25 4.04 -8.62 -18.41
CA GLU A 25 3.18 -7.64 -19.04
C GLU A 25 2.00 -7.30 -18.12
N ALA A 26 1.54 -6.04 -18.15
CA ALA A 26 0.36 -5.64 -17.39
C ALA A 26 -0.44 -4.58 -18.13
N LEU A 27 -1.77 -4.74 -18.09
CA LEU A 27 -2.75 -3.73 -18.46
C LEU A 27 -3.43 -3.24 -17.19
N SER A 28 -3.44 -1.92 -16.98
CA SER A 28 -4.13 -1.30 -15.85
C SER A 28 -5.17 -0.32 -16.36
N GLU A 29 -6.36 -0.42 -15.82
CA GLU A 29 -7.51 0.44 -16.10
C GLU A 29 -8.01 1.04 -14.80
N GLU A 30 -8.28 2.35 -14.77
CA GLU A 30 -8.77 3.06 -13.61
C GLU A 30 -9.81 4.09 -14.02
N VAL A 31 -10.88 4.19 -13.23
CA VAL A 31 -11.88 5.24 -13.31
C VAL A 31 -12.08 5.86 -11.95
N GLY A 32 -11.97 7.19 -11.88
CA GLY A 32 -12.08 7.90 -10.62
C GLY A 32 -12.81 9.23 -10.74
N LEU A 33 -13.31 9.69 -9.61
CA LEU A 33 -13.97 10.99 -9.44
C LEU A 33 -13.24 11.79 -8.37
N LYS A 34 -13.06 13.08 -8.64
CA LYS A 34 -12.47 14.04 -7.70
C LYS A 34 -13.46 15.18 -7.46
N TYR A 35 -13.66 15.49 -6.20
CA TYR A 35 -14.40 16.67 -5.76
C TYR A 35 -13.47 17.60 -5.00
N PHE A 36 -13.47 18.87 -5.38
CA PHE A 36 -12.70 19.92 -4.74
C PHE A 36 -13.63 21.00 -4.20
N GLY A 37 -13.75 21.08 -2.90
CA GLY A 37 -14.46 22.13 -2.18
C GLY A 37 -13.53 23.00 -1.36
N THR A 38 -14.04 24.06 -0.79
CA THR A 38 -13.25 25.02 0.01
C THR A 38 -12.70 24.40 1.32
N SER A 39 -13.48 23.52 1.93
CA SER A 39 -13.17 22.92 3.23
C SER A 39 -13.12 21.39 3.20
N PHE A 40 -13.50 20.80 2.08
CA PHE A 40 -13.59 19.36 1.91
C PHE A 40 -13.18 18.95 0.50
N ASN A 41 -12.32 17.96 0.38
CA ASN A 41 -11.98 17.32 -0.88
C ASN A 41 -12.23 15.82 -0.76
N ALA A 42 -12.67 15.21 -1.84
CA ALA A 42 -12.87 13.77 -1.94
C ALA A 42 -12.30 13.23 -3.25
N TYR A 43 -11.77 12.01 -3.17
CA TYR A 43 -11.37 11.23 -4.32
C TYR A 43 -11.87 9.81 -4.12
N VAL A 44 -12.49 9.26 -5.15
CA VAL A 44 -12.85 7.84 -5.22
C VAL A 44 -12.42 7.29 -6.58
N ALA A 45 -11.83 6.12 -6.58
CA ALA A 45 -11.48 5.39 -7.80
C ALA A 45 -11.76 3.91 -7.65
N VAL A 46 -11.98 3.27 -8.78
CA VAL A 46 -11.98 1.82 -8.94
C VAL A 46 -10.99 1.47 -10.04
N PHE A 47 -10.25 0.39 -9.86
CA PHE A 47 -9.24 -0.04 -10.81
C PHE A 47 -9.24 -1.54 -10.99
N ASN A 48 -8.77 -1.94 -12.16
CA ASN A 48 -8.48 -3.32 -12.50
C ASN A 48 -7.12 -3.40 -13.16
N ARG A 49 -6.30 -4.37 -12.74
CA ARG A 49 -5.00 -4.65 -13.33
C ARG A 49 -4.91 -6.12 -13.67
N SER A 50 -4.71 -6.43 -14.93
CA SER A 50 -4.42 -7.77 -15.41
C SER A 50 -2.94 -7.89 -15.74
N SER A 51 -2.24 -8.79 -15.08
CA SER A 51 -0.80 -9.03 -15.26
C SER A 51 -0.59 -10.45 -15.75
N ASN A 52 0.30 -10.62 -16.74
CA ASN A 52 0.71 -11.91 -17.28
C ASN A 52 2.23 -12.10 -17.06
N ASN A 53 2.63 -13.35 -16.90
CA ASN A 53 4.03 -13.73 -16.66
C ASN A 53 4.66 -12.97 -15.48
N LEU A 54 3.88 -12.70 -14.42
CA LEU A 54 4.36 -11.98 -13.25
C LEU A 54 5.58 -12.70 -12.66
N ILE A 55 6.67 -11.97 -12.46
CA ILE A 55 7.89 -12.53 -11.87
C ILE A 55 7.78 -12.47 -10.36
N ASP A 56 7.78 -13.63 -9.72
CA ASP A 56 7.78 -13.79 -8.26
C ASP A 56 8.76 -14.90 -7.86
N TYR A 57 9.13 -14.91 -6.57
CA TYR A 57 9.91 -15.98 -5.97
C TYR A 57 8.96 -16.96 -5.29
N THR A 58 8.98 -18.19 -5.76
CA THR A 58 8.08 -19.25 -5.30
C THR A 58 8.85 -20.47 -4.79
N LYS A 59 8.19 -21.31 -4.01
CA LYS A 59 8.69 -22.62 -3.60
C LYS A 59 7.52 -23.59 -3.35
N GLU A 60 7.77 -24.88 -3.48
CA GLU A 60 6.74 -25.90 -3.26
C GLU A 60 6.70 -26.33 -1.79
N ASN A 61 7.84 -26.48 -1.14
CA ASN A 61 7.94 -26.88 0.27
C ASN A 61 8.65 -25.81 1.10
N GLU A 62 8.45 -25.85 2.40
CA GLU A 62 9.04 -24.90 3.33
C GLU A 62 10.59 -24.93 3.33
N ALA A 63 11.15 -26.12 3.15
CA ALA A 63 12.60 -26.34 3.12
C ALA A 63 13.28 -25.96 1.79
N ASP A 64 12.50 -25.76 0.73
CA ASP A 64 13.04 -25.44 -0.59
C ASP A 64 13.59 -24.01 -0.64
N LYS A 65 14.52 -23.76 -1.54
CA LYS A 65 14.94 -22.40 -1.87
C LYS A 65 13.83 -21.70 -2.67
N TRP A 66 13.79 -20.40 -2.51
CA TRP A 66 12.94 -19.54 -3.34
C TRP A 66 13.51 -19.49 -4.76
N GLU A 67 12.73 -19.81 -5.76
CA GLU A 67 13.12 -19.74 -7.16
C GLU A 67 12.33 -18.68 -7.89
N ALA A 68 13.03 -17.86 -8.69
CA ALA A 68 12.38 -16.87 -9.54
C ALA A 68 11.57 -17.58 -10.63
N THR A 69 10.26 -17.33 -10.68
CA THR A 69 9.33 -17.98 -11.61
C THR A 69 8.39 -16.97 -12.25
N ASN A 70 7.91 -17.28 -13.45
CA ASN A 70 6.79 -16.55 -14.03
C ASN A 70 5.47 -17.20 -13.59
N LEU A 71 4.66 -16.45 -12.84
CA LEU A 71 3.27 -16.80 -12.56
C LEU A 71 2.40 -16.48 -13.77
N LYS A 72 1.44 -17.34 -14.12
CA LYS A 72 0.70 -17.22 -15.39
C LYS A 72 -0.08 -15.93 -15.50
N SER A 73 -1.00 -15.65 -14.58
CA SER A 73 -1.69 -14.37 -14.54
C SER A 73 -2.16 -14.01 -13.15
N LEU A 74 -2.15 -12.71 -12.86
CA LEU A 74 -2.69 -12.10 -11.65
C LEU A 74 -3.67 -11.02 -12.07
N THR A 75 -4.92 -11.12 -11.59
CA THR A 75 -5.89 -10.05 -11.71
C THR A 75 -6.03 -9.37 -10.35
N SER A 76 -5.76 -8.06 -10.30
CA SER A 76 -5.91 -7.22 -9.12
C SER A 76 -7.06 -6.24 -9.37
N THR A 77 -8.13 -6.33 -8.58
CA THR A 77 -9.26 -5.40 -8.63
C THR A 77 -9.36 -4.66 -7.31
N GLY A 78 -9.58 -3.36 -7.36
CA GLY A 78 -9.61 -2.58 -6.12
C GLY A 78 -10.40 -1.30 -6.21
N ALA A 79 -10.54 -0.67 -5.04
CA ALA A 79 -11.14 0.63 -4.87
C ALA A 79 -10.36 1.48 -3.89
N GLU A 80 -10.32 2.77 -4.15
CA GLU A 80 -9.67 3.77 -3.30
C GLU A 80 -10.64 4.88 -2.93
N LEU A 81 -10.55 5.32 -1.68
CA LEU A 81 -11.26 6.48 -1.16
C LEU A 81 -10.26 7.35 -0.40
N ASN A 82 -10.20 8.62 -0.76
CA ASN A 82 -9.44 9.62 -0.02
C ASN A 82 -10.35 10.82 0.29
N LEU A 83 -10.40 11.19 1.56
CA LEU A 83 -11.16 12.33 2.05
C LEU A 83 -10.22 13.25 2.82
N SER A 84 -10.31 14.55 2.56
CA SER A 84 -9.61 15.55 3.34
C SER A 84 -10.55 16.70 3.72
N SER A 85 -10.49 17.12 4.97
CA SER A 85 -11.26 18.24 5.47
C SER A 85 -10.38 19.19 6.24
N ARG A 86 -10.60 20.50 6.02
CA ARG A 86 -9.98 21.58 6.76
C ARG A 86 -11.06 22.48 7.31
N PHE A 87 -11.08 22.67 8.63
CA PHE A 87 -12.05 23.53 9.31
C PHE A 87 -11.40 24.30 10.45
N LYS A 88 -12.04 25.36 10.89
CA LYS A 88 -11.61 26.14 12.06
C LYS A 88 -12.35 25.69 13.31
N SER A 89 -11.61 25.54 14.40
CA SER A 89 -12.14 25.39 15.75
C SER A 89 -11.56 26.53 16.59
N GLY A 90 -12.40 27.54 16.90
CA GLY A 90 -11.96 28.81 17.47
C GLY A 90 -11.01 29.55 16.50
N LEU A 91 -9.83 29.90 16.97
CA LEU A 91 -8.82 30.63 16.20
C LEU A 91 -7.93 29.71 15.34
N TYR A 92 -7.98 28.39 15.54
CA TYR A 92 -7.01 27.46 14.97
C TYR A 92 -7.62 26.56 13.90
N THR A 93 -6.77 26.19 12.94
CA THR A 93 -7.16 25.31 11.83
C THR A 93 -6.93 23.85 12.22
N GLN A 94 -7.93 23.03 11.95
CA GLN A 94 -7.92 21.59 12.12
C GLN A 94 -7.92 20.92 10.75
N ASN A 95 -7.21 19.79 10.62
CA ASN A 95 -7.18 19.02 9.38
C ASN A 95 -7.45 17.55 9.70
N ILE A 96 -8.35 16.94 8.94
CA ILE A 96 -8.63 15.51 8.96
C ILE A 96 -8.33 14.95 7.55
N ASN A 97 -7.58 13.85 7.49
CA ASN A 97 -7.40 13.09 6.26
C ASN A 97 -7.73 11.63 6.53
N LEU A 98 -8.56 11.05 5.67
CA LEU A 98 -8.93 9.64 5.69
C LEU A 98 -8.56 9.03 4.34
N GLY A 99 -7.94 7.87 4.38
CA GLY A 99 -7.62 7.07 3.22
C GLY A 99 -8.06 5.63 3.43
N TYR A 100 -8.66 5.03 2.43
CA TYR A 100 -9.01 3.63 2.43
C TYR A 100 -8.73 3.02 1.06
N THR A 101 -8.06 1.87 1.07
CA THR A 101 -7.82 1.07 -0.13
C THR A 101 -8.31 -0.35 0.13
N TYR A 102 -9.08 -0.86 -0.81
CA TYR A 102 -9.46 -2.26 -0.91
C TYR A 102 -8.79 -2.86 -2.13
N LEU A 103 -8.18 -4.04 -1.96
CA LEU A 103 -7.55 -4.80 -3.04
C LEU A 103 -7.97 -6.26 -2.94
N ASP A 104 -8.46 -6.80 -4.05
CA ASP A 104 -8.72 -8.21 -4.22
C ASP A 104 -7.85 -8.76 -5.35
N GLU A 105 -7.08 -9.80 -5.04
CA GLU A 105 -6.15 -10.40 -5.98
C GLU A 105 -6.53 -11.84 -6.27
N ASN A 106 -6.67 -12.14 -7.55
CA ASN A 106 -6.97 -13.48 -8.05
C ASN A 106 -5.80 -13.97 -8.91
N LEU A 107 -5.08 -14.94 -8.37
CA LEU A 107 -3.97 -15.60 -9.05
C LEU A 107 -4.48 -16.87 -9.73
N SER A 108 -4.40 -16.94 -11.05
CA SER A 108 -4.79 -18.14 -11.80
C SER A 108 -3.65 -19.15 -11.88
N ASP A 109 -4.03 -20.45 -11.83
CA ASP A 109 -3.11 -21.59 -11.96
C ASP A 109 -1.95 -21.59 -10.92
N VAL A 110 -2.30 -21.48 -9.64
CA VAL A 110 -1.32 -21.61 -8.55
C VAL A 110 -0.84 -23.05 -8.47
N LYS A 111 0.35 -23.33 -8.97
CA LYS A 111 1.05 -24.62 -8.78
C LYS A 111 1.99 -24.62 -7.58
N THR A 112 2.16 -23.47 -6.93
CA THR A 112 3.14 -23.28 -5.85
C THR A 112 2.44 -23.04 -4.51
N ALA A 113 2.90 -23.69 -3.44
CA ALA A 113 2.33 -23.53 -2.11
C ALA A 113 2.72 -22.19 -1.47
N TYR A 114 3.85 -21.59 -1.88
CA TYR A 114 4.42 -20.38 -1.29
C TYR A 114 4.84 -19.38 -2.36
N SER A 115 4.51 -18.11 -2.14
CA SER A 115 4.93 -16.95 -2.94
C SER A 115 5.40 -15.84 -2.01
N LYS A 116 6.48 -15.12 -2.38
CA LYS A 116 7.01 -14.05 -1.55
C LYS A 116 6.13 -12.80 -1.55
N TYR A 117 5.52 -12.46 -2.68
CA TYR A 117 4.91 -11.15 -2.88
C TYR A 117 3.40 -11.21 -3.10
N VAL A 118 2.92 -12.17 -3.91
CA VAL A 118 1.53 -12.16 -4.38
C VAL A 118 0.53 -12.74 -3.38
N ILE A 119 0.87 -13.85 -2.70
CA ILE A 119 -0.09 -14.57 -1.85
C ILE A 119 -0.45 -13.83 -0.57
N ASN A 120 0.32 -12.80 -0.18
CA ASN A 120 0.13 -12.10 1.09
C ASN A 120 0.03 -10.58 0.93
N SER A 121 -0.68 -10.13 -0.10
CA SER A 121 -0.95 -8.71 -0.36
C SER A 121 -1.84 -8.07 0.71
N LEU A 122 -1.82 -6.74 0.78
CA LEU A 122 -2.74 -5.98 1.64
C LEU A 122 -4.13 -5.98 1.00
N LYS A 123 -5.11 -6.58 1.67
CA LYS A 123 -6.52 -6.60 1.24
C LYS A 123 -7.27 -5.35 1.67
N HIS A 124 -7.06 -4.94 2.91
CA HIS A 124 -7.64 -3.71 3.45
C HIS A 124 -6.55 -2.84 4.03
N HIS A 125 -6.53 -1.57 3.64
CA HIS A 125 -5.63 -0.58 4.20
C HIS A 125 -6.42 0.69 4.52
N PHE A 126 -6.44 1.09 5.80
CA PHE A 126 -7.09 2.30 6.26
C PHE A 126 -6.10 3.20 6.97
N THR A 127 -6.16 4.48 6.68
CA THR A 127 -5.39 5.52 7.37
C THR A 127 -6.31 6.66 7.80
N ALA A 128 -6.12 7.16 9.02
CA ALA A 128 -6.76 8.36 9.50
C ALA A 128 -5.71 9.26 10.13
N THR A 129 -5.64 10.51 9.69
CA THR A 129 -4.74 11.52 10.24
C THR A 129 -5.56 12.69 10.76
N PHE A 130 -5.37 13.04 12.01
CA PHE A 130 -5.90 14.25 12.60
C PHE A 130 -4.74 15.16 13.01
N ARG A 131 -4.63 16.33 12.35
CA ARG A 131 -3.69 17.38 12.73
C ARG A 131 -4.47 18.55 13.30
N SER A 132 -4.10 18.95 14.51
CA SER A 132 -4.83 19.97 15.24
C SER A 132 -3.89 20.94 15.94
N GLN A 133 -4.40 22.15 16.15
CA GLN A 133 -3.83 23.15 17.02
C GLN A 133 -4.96 23.66 17.92
N PHE A 134 -4.78 23.63 19.22
CA PHE A 134 -5.79 24.10 20.19
C PHE A 134 -5.33 25.32 20.96
N VAL A 135 -4.02 25.52 21.07
CA VAL A 135 -3.41 26.67 21.72
C VAL A 135 -2.28 27.24 20.88
N LYS A 136 -1.90 28.51 21.13
CA LYS A 136 -0.77 29.16 20.48
C LYS A 136 0.49 28.31 20.68
N ASN A 137 1.29 28.15 19.64
CA ASN A 137 2.59 27.48 19.64
C ASN A 137 2.59 25.95 19.88
N LEU A 138 1.45 25.29 20.15
CA LEU A 138 1.36 23.84 20.31
C LEU A 138 0.46 23.25 19.24
N SER A 139 1.03 22.38 18.42
CA SER A 139 0.30 21.56 17.45
C SER A 139 0.49 20.07 17.73
N GLN A 140 -0.50 19.27 17.33
CA GLN A 140 -0.45 17.82 17.48
C GLN A 140 -0.90 17.12 16.20
N SER A 141 -0.39 15.92 16.01
CA SER A 141 -0.78 15.02 14.93
C SER A 141 -1.00 13.63 15.50
N ILE A 142 -2.15 13.04 15.20
CA ILE A 142 -2.48 11.67 15.53
C ILE A 142 -2.69 10.95 14.21
N VAL A 143 -2.01 9.84 14.01
CA VAL A 143 -2.14 8.98 12.81
C VAL A 143 -2.54 7.59 13.26
N TYR A 144 -3.67 7.11 12.77
CA TYR A 144 -4.10 5.73 12.91
C TYR A 144 -3.93 5.01 11.56
N LYS A 145 -3.35 3.83 11.60
CA LYS A 145 -3.19 2.94 10.44
C LYS A 145 -3.74 1.56 10.78
N PHE A 146 -4.53 1.01 9.90
CA PHE A 146 -4.99 -0.37 9.95
C PHE A 146 -4.64 -1.05 8.63
N ALA A 147 -4.14 -2.27 8.71
CA ALA A 147 -3.83 -3.09 7.55
C ALA A 147 -4.26 -4.54 7.81
N GLU A 148 -4.94 -5.12 6.84
CA GLU A 148 -5.31 -6.54 6.81
C GLU A 148 -4.79 -7.15 5.51
N ARG A 149 -4.16 -8.31 5.63
CA ARG A 149 -3.61 -9.05 4.50
C ARG A 149 -4.62 -10.08 3.97
N ALA A 150 -4.40 -10.56 2.75
CA ALA A 150 -5.19 -11.61 2.13
C ALA A 150 -5.24 -12.89 2.98
N SER A 151 -4.22 -13.17 3.79
CA SER A 151 -4.17 -14.27 4.76
C SER A 151 -5.08 -14.08 5.99
N GLY A 152 -5.76 -12.93 6.13
CA GLY A 152 -6.56 -12.58 7.30
C GLY A 152 -5.76 -12.03 8.48
N THR A 153 -4.43 -11.93 8.37
CA THR A 153 -3.59 -11.32 9.41
C THR A 153 -3.75 -9.80 9.36
N SER A 154 -4.06 -9.17 10.49
CA SER A 154 -4.23 -7.73 10.60
C SER A 154 -3.40 -7.11 11.70
N TYR A 155 -3.11 -5.82 11.57
CA TYR A 155 -2.48 -5.02 12.60
C TYR A 155 -2.96 -3.56 12.57
N SER A 156 -2.83 -2.89 13.70
CA SER A 156 -3.10 -1.46 13.84
C SER A 156 -1.92 -0.75 14.48
N VAL A 157 -1.68 0.48 14.04
CA VAL A 157 -0.63 1.36 14.58
C VAL A 157 -1.24 2.72 14.88
N VAL A 158 -0.88 3.29 16.02
CA VAL A 158 -1.20 4.68 16.39
C VAL A 158 0.11 5.43 16.60
N ASP A 159 0.32 6.48 15.82
CA ASP A 159 1.44 7.41 15.97
C ASP A 159 0.91 8.73 16.53
N VAL A 160 1.55 9.27 17.56
CA VAL A 160 1.21 10.56 18.15
C VAL A 160 2.44 11.45 18.15
N GLN A 161 2.29 12.67 17.66
CA GLN A 161 3.32 13.69 17.65
C GLN A 161 2.78 15.01 18.23
N ALA A 162 3.53 15.63 19.10
CA ALA A 162 3.28 17.00 19.58
C ALA A 162 4.47 17.88 19.19
N THR A 163 4.20 19.10 18.71
CA THR A 163 5.22 20.08 18.32
C THR A 163 4.96 21.39 19.04
N LEU A 164 5.94 21.82 19.85
CA LEU A 164 5.95 23.10 20.52
C LEU A 164 6.89 24.06 19.81
N ASN A 165 6.37 25.20 19.33
CA ASN A 165 7.15 26.29 18.76
C ASN A 165 7.61 27.26 19.88
N ILE A 166 8.92 27.41 20.07
CA ILE A 166 9.54 28.24 21.12
C ILE A 166 10.11 29.54 20.53
N SER A 167 9.64 29.97 19.37
CA SER A 167 10.18 31.15 18.65
C SER A 167 10.02 32.51 19.35
N ASP A 168 9.28 32.57 20.48
CA ASP A 168 9.02 33.82 21.24
C ASP A 168 9.84 33.88 22.56
N LEU A 169 10.84 33.03 22.75
CA LEU A 169 11.80 33.21 23.85
C LEU A 169 12.88 34.22 23.38
N GLU A 170 12.65 35.49 23.62
CA GLU A 170 13.72 36.48 23.73
C GLU A 170 14.54 36.12 24.98
N LEU A 171 15.78 35.71 24.80
CA LEU A 171 16.80 35.53 25.84
C LEU A 171 17.47 36.88 26.13
#